data_a1fbefc99597366f2c4852bac2e025fa
#
_entry.id   a1fbefc99597366f2c4852bac2e025fa
#
_cell.length_a   1.000
_cell.length_b   1.000
_cell.length_c   1.000
_cell.angle_alpha   90.00
_cell.angle_beta   90.00
_cell.angle_gamma   90.00
#
_symmetry.space_group_name_H-M   'P 1'
#
loop_
_entity.id
_entity.type
_entity.pdbx_description
1 polymer ?
#
loop_
_entity_poly.entity_id
_entity_poly.type
_entity_poly.pdbx_seq_one_letter_code
_entity_poly.pdbx_strand_id
1 'polypeptide(L)'
;HIHEKFEYESWNRIRKRFAEEKNNRIDSELKQNFGVHIDLPNASKMVSSRKNFCRIELPAASRPIEFVGASKQDLGTIFSGIMVYQYPYTDSSQLGIDQLLKARDTMLKYNVPHETQGLYMGTQYNEFVYPHSSEESNFKETINGIEVRGMFEFKGRFQHSTGGAFWSFHFLQPKTNQLVCVSGYVDAPSSTSWTHAIREIQAIWKSVTIL
;
A
#
# COMPACT_ATOMS: atom_id res chain seq x y z
N HIS A 1 1.27 -4.68 -25.34
CA HIS A 1 0.37 -5.83 -25.44
C HIS A 1 0.85 -7.11 -24.69
N ILE A 2 2.08 -7.62 -24.92
CA ILE A 2 2.53 -8.87 -24.27
C ILE A 2 2.81 -8.64 -22.79
N HIS A 3 3.51 -7.58 -22.44
CA HIS A 3 3.85 -7.22 -21.05
C HIS A 3 2.58 -6.99 -20.21
N GLU A 4 1.64 -6.21 -20.71
CA GLU A 4 0.35 -5.94 -20.06
C GLU A 4 -0.45 -7.22 -19.79
N LYS A 5 -0.46 -8.16 -20.75
CA LYS A 5 -1.10 -9.45 -20.58
C LYS A 5 -0.45 -10.28 -19.48
N PHE A 6 0.88 -10.32 -19.41
CA PHE A 6 1.58 -11.03 -18.34
C PHE A 6 1.35 -10.41 -16.96
N GLU A 7 1.32 -9.09 -16.86
CA GLU A 7 0.98 -8.41 -15.62
C GLU A 7 -0.44 -8.72 -15.18
N TYR A 8 -1.41 -8.58 -16.08
CA TYR A 8 -2.81 -8.92 -15.84
C TYR A 8 -3.00 -10.36 -15.34
N GLU A 9 -2.39 -11.34 -16.00
CA GLU A 9 -2.46 -12.75 -15.59
C GLU A 9 -1.78 -12.98 -14.21
N SER A 10 -0.66 -12.29 -13.96
CA SER A 10 0.03 -12.35 -12.68
C SER A 10 -0.85 -11.82 -11.53
N TRP A 11 -1.44 -10.64 -11.70
CA TRP A 11 -2.36 -10.07 -10.71
C TRP A 11 -3.60 -10.92 -10.50
N ASN A 12 -4.20 -11.45 -11.55
CA ASN A 12 -5.38 -12.32 -11.44
C ASN A 12 -5.07 -13.60 -10.67
N ARG A 13 -3.90 -14.20 -10.87
CA ARG A 13 -3.47 -15.38 -10.12
C ARG A 13 -3.31 -15.09 -8.64
N ILE A 14 -2.68 -13.95 -8.29
CA ILE A 14 -2.52 -13.51 -6.91
C ILE A 14 -3.89 -13.23 -6.27
N ARG A 15 -4.75 -12.48 -6.96
CA ARG A 15 -6.12 -12.16 -6.48
C ARG A 15 -6.95 -13.41 -6.24
N LYS A 16 -6.92 -14.38 -7.16
CA LYS A 16 -7.65 -15.64 -7.01
C LYS A 16 -7.20 -16.36 -5.73
N ARG A 17 -5.90 -16.48 -5.51
CA ARG A 17 -5.35 -17.06 -4.27
C ARG A 17 -5.85 -16.34 -3.03
N PHE A 18 -5.79 -15.00 -3.01
CA PHE A 18 -6.23 -14.21 -1.85
C PHE A 18 -7.74 -14.29 -1.62
N ALA A 19 -8.55 -14.36 -2.68
CA ALA A 19 -9.99 -14.53 -2.58
C ALA A 19 -10.40 -15.91 -2.03
N GLU A 20 -9.63 -16.96 -2.35
CA GLU A 20 -9.84 -18.32 -1.84
C GLU A 20 -9.47 -18.44 -0.36
N GLU A 21 -8.44 -17.71 0.09
CA GLU A 21 -7.88 -17.77 1.45
C GLU A 21 -8.23 -16.54 2.30
N LYS A 22 -9.32 -15.86 2.02
CA LYS A 22 -9.63 -14.55 2.59
C LYS A 22 -9.73 -14.50 4.11
N ASN A 23 -9.24 -13.40 4.67
CA ASN A 23 -9.38 -13.08 6.10
C ASN A 23 -10.73 -12.40 6.39
N ASN A 24 -11.74 -13.19 6.77
CA ASN A 24 -13.10 -12.70 6.99
C ASN A 24 -13.20 -11.65 8.13
N ARG A 25 -12.32 -11.70 9.12
CA ARG A 25 -12.32 -10.73 10.22
C ARG A 25 -11.89 -9.36 9.72
N ILE A 26 -10.77 -9.29 9.02
CA ILE A 26 -10.27 -8.04 8.46
C ILE A 26 -11.25 -7.49 7.42
N ASP A 27 -11.80 -8.35 6.57
CA ASP A 27 -12.80 -7.97 5.58
C ASP A 27 -14.04 -7.32 6.22
N SER A 28 -14.53 -7.88 7.32
CA SER A 28 -15.67 -7.30 8.05
C SER A 28 -15.35 -5.91 8.63
N GLU A 29 -14.16 -5.71 9.18
CA GLU A 29 -13.72 -4.41 9.69
C GLU A 29 -13.57 -3.37 8.56
N LEU A 30 -13.04 -3.75 7.40
CA LEU A 30 -12.91 -2.87 6.23
C LEU A 30 -14.29 -2.46 5.68
N LYS A 31 -15.23 -3.38 5.60
CA LYS A 31 -16.61 -3.11 5.19
C LYS A 31 -17.30 -2.13 6.13
N GLN A 32 -17.17 -2.35 7.42
CA GLN A 32 -17.80 -1.51 8.43
C GLN A 32 -17.22 -0.10 8.49
N ASN A 33 -15.88 0.04 8.43
CA ASN A 33 -15.21 1.31 8.67
C ASN A 33 -15.04 2.15 7.42
N PHE A 34 -14.85 1.51 6.25
CA PHE A 34 -14.50 2.18 5.00
C PHE A 34 -15.48 1.93 3.85
N GLY A 35 -16.46 1.03 4.05
CA GLY A 35 -17.41 0.66 2.99
C GLY A 35 -16.74 -0.03 1.79
N VAL A 36 -15.66 -0.79 2.03
CA VAL A 36 -14.90 -1.48 1.00
C VAL A 36 -14.67 -2.95 1.35
N HIS A 37 -14.60 -3.77 0.32
CA HIS A 37 -14.08 -5.13 0.40
C HIS A 37 -12.71 -5.18 -0.29
N ILE A 38 -11.77 -5.94 0.30
CA ILE A 38 -10.41 -6.13 -0.25
C ILE A 38 -10.01 -7.60 -0.06
N ASP A 39 -9.52 -8.24 -1.12
CA ASP A 39 -8.98 -9.60 -1.03
C ASP A 39 -7.58 -9.56 -0.37
N LEU A 40 -7.46 -10.12 0.82
CA LEU A 40 -6.22 -10.16 1.60
C LEU A 40 -5.87 -11.60 1.98
N PRO A 41 -4.56 -11.94 2.04
CA PRO A 41 -4.14 -13.25 2.53
C PRO A 41 -4.70 -13.54 3.94
N ASN A 42 -5.10 -14.78 4.20
CA ASN A 42 -5.65 -15.18 5.50
C ASN A 42 -4.69 -14.91 6.67
N ALA A 43 -3.39 -15.10 6.44
CA ALA A 43 -2.36 -14.85 7.46
C ALA A 43 -2.06 -13.36 7.73
N SER A 44 -2.76 -12.42 7.06
CA SER A 44 -2.64 -10.99 7.33
C SER A 44 -3.09 -10.64 8.75
N LYS A 45 -2.46 -9.64 9.35
CA LYS A 45 -2.74 -9.20 10.72
C LYS A 45 -3.15 -7.72 10.75
N MET A 46 -4.30 -7.43 11.34
CA MET A 46 -4.68 -6.05 11.66
C MET A 46 -3.87 -5.58 12.87
N VAL A 47 -2.94 -4.66 12.65
CA VAL A 47 -2.07 -4.11 13.72
C VAL A 47 -2.56 -2.78 14.27
N SER A 48 -3.39 -2.08 13.52
CA SER A 48 -4.09 -0.87 13.99
C SER A 48 -5.43 -0.76 13.30
N SER A 49 -6.48 -0.44 14.07
CA SER A 49 -7.83 -0.16 13.54
C SER A 49 -8.42 1.05 14.27
N ARG A 50 -8.74 2.09 13.52
CA ARG A 50 -9.35 3.35 13.98
C ARG A 50 -10.43 3.74 12.98
N LYS A 51 -11.32 4.65 13.36
CA LYS A 51 -12.45 5.10 12.53
C LYS A 51 -12.07 5.48 11.09
N ASN A 52 -10.94 6.15 10.90
CA ASN A 52 -10.53 6.66 9.57
C ASN A 52 -9.18 6.12 9.11
N PHE A 53 -8.64 5.11 9.80
CA PHE A 53 -7.33 4.53 9.49
C PHE A 53 -7.22 3.10 9.99
N CYS A 54 -6.72 2.21 9.15
CA CYS A 54 -6.24 0.91 9.60
C CYS A 54 -4.91 0.56 8.94
N ARG A 55 -4.12 -0.27 9.65
CA ARG A 55 -2.88 -0.86 9.15
C ARG A 55 -2.94 -2.37 9.27
N ILE A 56 -2.62 -3.03 8.18
CA ILE A 56 -2.65 -4.47 8.03
C ILE A 56 -1.25 -4.91 7.60
N GLU A 57 -0.65 -5.81 8.34
CA GLU A 57 0.60 -6.46 7.95
C GLU A 57 0.31 -7.71 7.13
N LEU A 58 1.00 -7.85 6.01
CA LEU A 58 0.99 -9.05 5.17
C LEU A 58 2.02 -10.05 5.70
N PRO A 59 1.89 -11.35 5.36
CA PRO A 59 2.88 -12.33 5.72
C PRO A 59 4.27 -11.94 5.21
N ALA A 60 5.26 -11.94 6.10
CA ALA A 60 6.63 -11.65 5.73
C ALA A 60 7.18 -12.71 4.76
N ALA A 61 7.99 -12.28 3.80
CA ALA A 61 8.62 -13.15 2.83
C ALA A 61 10.14 -13.09 2.95
N SER A 62 10.80 -14.26 2.90
CA SER A 62 12.26 -14.32 2.80
C SER A 62 12.68 -14.48 1.34
N ARG A 63 13.68 -13.73 0.92
CA ARG A 63 14.22 -13.74 -0.46
C ARG A 63 15.74 -13.75 -0.43
N PRO A 64 16.39 -14.40 -1.40
CA PRO A 64 17.83 -14.33 -1.53
C PRO A 64 18.33 -12.88 -1.63
N ILE A 65 19.46 -12.63 -1.01
CA ILE A 65 20.15 -11.35 -1.11
C ILE A 65 20.89 -11.31 -2.44
N GLU A 66 20.64 -10.28 -3.25
CA GLU A 66 21.15 -10.13 -4.61
C GLU A 66 22.31 -9.11 -4.65
N PHE A 67 23.46 -9.43 -4.07
CA PHE A 67 24.67 -8.62 -4.22
C PHE A 67 25.92 -9.47 -4.51
N VAL A 68 26.96 -8.85 -5.04
CA VAL A 68 28.22 -9.53 -5.34
C VAL A 68 28.85 -10.06 -4.04
N GLY A 69 29.06 -11.36 -3.98
CA GLY A 69 29.62 -12.04 -2.80
C GLY A 69 28.58 -12.63 -1.84
N ALA A 70 27.27 -12.40 -2.05
CA ALA A 70 26.25 -13.09 -1.29
C ALA A 70 26.20 -14.58 -1.63
N SER A 71 25.98 -15.42 -0.60
CA SER A 71 25.71 -16.83 -0.82
C SER A 71 24.22 -17.04 -1.14
N LYS A 72 23.87 -18.15 -1.80
CA LYS A 72 22.45 -18.51 -2.03
C LYS A 72 21.68 -18.78 -0.73
N GLN A 73 22.36 -18.87 0.40
CA GLN A 73 21.78 -19.07 1.72
C GLN A 73 21.52 -17.77 2.46
N ASP A 74 22.07 -16.65 1.98
CA ASP A 74 21.83 -15.34 2.59
C ASP A 74 20.43 -14.86 2.21
N LEU A 75 19.53 -14.77 3.18
CA LEU A 75 18.14 -14.38 3.00
C LEU A 75 17.88 -13.03 3.65
N GLY A 76 17.26 -12.14 2.90
CA GLY A 76 16.66 -10.91 3.43
C GLY A 76 15.17 -11.10 3.68
N THR A 77 14.68 -10.56 4.78
CA THR A 77 13.24 -10.56 5.08
C THR A 77 12.61 -9.32 4.49
N ILE A 78 11.55 -9.51 3.71
CA ILE A 78 10.71 -8.46 3.16
C ILE A 78 9.48 -8.33 4.04
N PHE A 79 9.25 -7.14 4.57
CA PHE A 79 8.03 -6.77 5.25
C PHE A 79 7.15 -5.96 4.31
N SER A 80 5.88 -6.25 4.29
CA SER A 80 4.90 -5.49 3.49
C SER A 80 3.60 -5.36 4.24
N GLY A 81 2.81 -4.37 3.86
CA GLY A 81 1.52 -4.18 4.48
C GLY A 81 0.64 -3.22 3.69
N ILE A 82 -0.61 -3.15 4.13
CA ILE A 82 -1.62 -2.28 3.55
C ILE A 82 -2.11 -1.33 4.63
N MET A 83 -2.24 -0.08 4.27
CA MET A 83 -2.92 0.94 5.06
C MET A 83 -4.17 1.37 4.29
N VAL A 84 -5.30 1.38 4.98
CA VAL A 84 -6.54 1.95 4.44
C VAL A 84 -6.91 3.16 5.29
N TYR A 85 -7.12 4.28 4.66
CA TYR A 85 -7.54 5.50 5.35
C TYR A 85 -8.53 6.30 4.50
N GLN A 86 -9.28 7.17 5.17
CA GLN A 86 -10.27 8.02 4.51
C GLN A 86 -10.31 9.40 5.15
N TYR A 87 -10.71 10.37 4.36
CA TYR A 87 -10.94 11.75 4.77
C TYR A 87 -12.00 12.40 3.90
N PRO A 88 -12.68 13.47 4.39
CA PRO A 88 -13.75 14.11 3.65
C PRO A 88 -13.29 14.61 2.27
N TYR A 89 -14.07 14.30 1.23
CA TYR A 89 -13.92 14.90 -0.08
C TYR A 89 -14.64 16.25 -0.11
N THR A 90 -13.96 17.29 -0.53
CA THR A 90 -14.53 18.64 -0.67
C THR A 90 -14.62 19.08 -2.13
N ASP A 91 -13.55 18.88 -2.89
CA ASP A 91 -13.50 19.29 -4.29
C ASP A 91 -12.38 18.55 -5.06
N SER A 92 -12.36 18.70 -6.38
CA SER A 92 -11.42 18.00 -7.26
C SER A 92 -9.96 18.38 -7.08
N SER A 93 -9.63 19.50 -6.43
CA SER A 93 -8.24 19.89 -6.19
C SER A 93 -7.53 18.90 -5.26
N GLN A 94 -8.28 18.18 -4.41
CA GLN A 94 -7.75 17.15 -3.53
C GLN A 94 -7.20 15.92 -4.28
N LEU A 95 -7.55 15.77 -5.56
CA LEU A 95 -7.06 14.68 -6.41
C LEU A 95 -5.68 14.98 -7.04
N GLY A 96 -5.16 16.18 -6.88
CA GLY A 96 -3.81 16.52 -7.29
C GLY A 96 -2.76 15.80 -6.45
N ILE A 97 -1.65 15.37 -7.08
CA ILE A 97 -0.59 14.58 -6.44
C ILE A 97 -0.10 15.19 -5.13
N ASP A 98 0.13 16.50 -5.09
CA ASP A 98 0.63 17.18 -3.89
C ASP A 98 -0.35 17.10 -2.72
N GLN A 99 -1.66 17.19 -3.00
CA GLN A 99 -2.71 17.09 -1.99
C GLN A 99 -2.84 15.65 -1.48
N LEU A 100 -2.78 14.66 -2.38
CA LEU A 100 -2.80 13.24 -2.02
C LEU A 100 -1.60 12.87 -1.14
N LEU A 101 -0.39 13.35 -1.49
CA LEU A 101 0.82 13.11 -0.71
C LEU A 101 0.78 13.83 0.65
N LYS A 102 0.27 15.05 0.70
CA LYS A 102 0.08 15.81 1.96
C LYS A 102 -0.90 15.10 2.89
N ALA A 103 -2.02 14.60 2.34
CA ALA A 103 -2.98 13.81 3.10
C ALA A 103 -2.35 12.50 3.60
N ARG A 104 -1.60 11.79 2.75
CA ARG A 104 -0.84 10.60 3.12
C ARG A 104 0.11 10.89 4.28
N ASP A 105 0.98 11.87 4.16
CA ASP A 105 1.97 12.20 5.20
C ASP A 105 1.30 12.62 6.52
N THR A 106 0.17 13.33 6.45
CA THR A 106 -0.62 13.67 7.63
C THR A 106 -1.17 12.43 8.31
N MET A 107 -1.80 11.51 7.55
CA MET A 107 -2.33 10.27 8.09
C MET A 107 -1.25 9.39 8.70
N LEU A 108 -0.10 9.25 8.04
CA LEU A 108 0.99 8.41 8.52
C LEU A 108 1.67 8.99 9.76
N LYS A 109 1.84 10.29 9.82
CA LYS A 109 2.42 10.97 10.98
C LYS A 109 1.69 10.63 12.30
N TYR A 110 0.37 10.55 12.26
CA TYR A 110 -0.44 10.30 13.45
C TYR A 110 -0.75 8.82 13.69
N ASN A 111 -0.60 7.97 12.69
CA ASN A 111 -1.04 6.58 12.77
C ASN A 111 0.07 5.55 12.60
N VAL A 112 1.24 5.93 12.09
CA VAL A 112 2.39 5.03 11.86
C VAL A 112 3.65 5.62 12.48
N PRO A 113 3.69 5.75 13.82
CA PRO A 113 4.90 6.17 14.52
C PRO A 113 5.97 5.06 14.39
N HIS A 114 7.23 5.47 14.37
CA HIS A 114 8.35 4.57 14.49
C HIS A 114 8.59 4.23 15.96
N GLU A 115 9.27 3.10 16.25
CA GLU A 115 9.68 2.74 17.62
C GLU A 115 10.57 3.80 18.24
N THR A 116 11.44 4.43 17.46
CA THR A 116 12.21 5.59 17.91
C THR A 116 11.29 6.80 18.02
N GLN A 117 11.19 7.33 19.23
CA GLN A 117 10.32 8.48 19.55
C GLN A 117 10.59 9.68 18.63
N GLY A 118 9.55 10.23 18.06
CA GLY A 118 9.61 11.43 17.20
C GLY A 118 9.86 11.13 15.72
N LEU A 119 9.96 9.86 15.34
CA LEU A 119 10.00 9.44 13.94
C LEU A 119 8.63 8.89 13.51
N TYR A 120 8.29 9.07 12.26
CA TYR A 120 7.08 8.54 11.62
C TYR A 120 7.31 8.24 10.15
N MET A 121 6.53 7.31 9.59
CA MET A 121 6.57 7.04 8.17
C MET A 121 6.05 8.25 7.38
N GLY A 122 6.81 8.72 6.41
CA GLY A 122 6.43 9.81 5.53
C GLY A 122 6.89 9.57 4.09
N THR A 123 6.47 10.41 3.16
CA THR A 123 6.89 10.32 1.76
C THR A 123 8.29 10.88 1.58
N GLN A 124 9.15 10.17 0.87
CA GLN A 124 10.47 10.68 0.47
C GLN A 124 10.29 11.62 -0.74
N TYR A 125 10.81 12.84 -0.61
CA TYR A 125 10.81 13.84 -1.67
C TYR A 125 12.25 14.20 -2.03
N ASN A 126 12.66 13.82 -3.23
CA ASN A 126 13.92 14.33 -3.81
C ASN A 126 13.84 14.28 -5.34
N GLU A 127 14.78 14.92 -6.01
CA GLU A 127 14.81 15.04 -7.46
C GLU A 127 14.91 13.72 -8.23
N PHE A 128 15.41 12.66 -7.58
CA PHE A 128 15.60 11.34 -8.21
C PHE A 128 14.44 10.37 -7.95
N VAL A 129 13.68 10.57 -6.88
CA VAL A 129 12.62 9.66 -6.44
C VAL A 129 11.31 10.39 -6.14
N TYR A 130 11.04 11.48 -6.85
CA TYR A 130 9.78 12.20 -6.69
C TYR A 130 8.60 11.30 -7.03
N PRO A 131 7.55 11.27 -6.20
CA PRO A 131 6.41 10.41 -6.43
C PRO A 131 5.69 10.74 -7.74
N HIS A 132 5.16 9.70 -8.39
CA HIS A 132 4.39 9.81 -9.62
C HIS A 132 2.93 9.45 -9.38
N SER A 133 2.02 10.08 -10.14
CA SER A 133 0.61 9.73 -10.17
C SER A 133 0.15 9.40 -11.57
N SER A 134 -0.85 8.53 -11.67
CA SER A 134 -1.56 8.22 -12.91
C SER A 134 -3.03 7.94 -12.62
N GLU A 135 -3.89 8.21 -13.60
CA GLU A 135 -5.27 7.74 -13.54
C GLU A 135 -5.31 6.24 -13.79
N GLU A 136 -6.01 5.52 -12.93
CA GLU A 136 -6.11 4.08 -12.98
C GLU A 136 -7.52 3.60 -12.67
N SER A 137 -7.85 2.42 -13.15
CA SER A 137 -9.08 1.74 -12.78
C SER A 137 -8.78 0.34 -12.26
N ASN A 138 -9.59 -0.14 -11.32
CA ASN A 138 -9.49 -1.53 -10.93
C ASN A 138 -10.25 -2.46 -11.90
N PHE A 139 -9.91 -3.75 -11.89
CA PHE A 139 -10.48 -4.70 -12.82
C PHE A 139 -11.89 -5.19 -12.45
N LYS A 140 -12.28 -5.05 -11.19
CA LYS A 140 -13.45 -5.77 -10.66
C LYS A 140 -14.75 -4.99 -10.83
N GLU A 141 -14.69 -3.67 -10.59
CA GLU A 141 -15.89 -2.82 -10.61
C GLU A 141 -15.70 -1.51 -11.37
N THR A 142 -14.64 -1.39 -12.14
CA THR A 142 -14.32 -0.16 -12.87
C THR A 142 -14.27 1.06 -11.94
N ILE A 143 -13.77 0.89 -10.71
CA ILE A 143 -13.53 2.01 -9.81
C ILE A 143 -12.40 2.84 -10.41
N ASN A 144 -12.75 4.05 -10.82
CA ASN A 144 -11.78 5.01 -11.28
C ASN A 144 -11.11 5.69 -10.08
N GLY A 145 -9.81 5.85 -10.16
CA GLY A 145 -9.05 6.47 -9.09
C GLY A 145 -7.70 6.94 -9.56
N ILE A 146 -6.91 7.40 -8.61
CA ILE A 146 -5.56 7.87 -8.86
C ILE A 146 -4.59 6.93 -8.16
N GLU A 147 -3.72 6.33 -8.95
CA GLU A 147 -2.56 5.62 -8.45
C GLU A 147 -1.47 6.62 -8.12
N VAL A 148 -0.87 6.48 -6.94
CA VAL A 148 0.34 7.22 -6.54
C VAL A 148 1.39 6.22 -6.07
N ARG A 149 2.59 6.32 -6.61
CA ARG A 149 3.73 5.47 -6.27
C ARG A 149 4.96 6.31 -5.96
N GLY A 150 5.76 5.83 -5.02
CA GLY A 150 6.97 6.52 -4.60
C GLY A 150 7.72 5.75 -3.54
N MET A 151 8.64 6.47 -2.90
CA MET A 151 9.41 5.94 -1.78
C MET A 151 8.94 6.58 -0.47
N PHE A 152 9.00 5.83 0.62
CA PHE A 152 8.82 6.35 1.97
C PHE A 152 10.15 6.32 2.73
N GLU A 153 10.23 7.17 3.72
CA GLU A 153 11.32 7.23 4.70
C GLU A 153 10.74 7.48 6.10
N PHE A 154 11.53 7.27 7.13
CA PHE A 154 11.14 7.70 8.47
C PHE A 154 11.62 9.13 8.72
N LYS A 155 10.65 10.04 8.85
CA LYS A 155 10.83 11.48 9.06
C LYS A 155 10.73 11.84 10.52
N GLY A 156 11.46 12.87 10.95
CA GLY A 156 11.38 13.43 12.29
C GLY A 156 12.65 14.09 12.76
N ARG A 157 12.92 14.01 14.06
CA ARG A 157 13.99 14.72 14.72
C ARG A 157 15.40 14.24 14.33
N PHE A 158 15.51 13.03 13.82
CA PHE A 158 16.77 12.42 13.40
C PHE A 158 16.59 11.88 11.99
N GLN A 159 17.64 11.96 11.18
CA GLN A 159 17.65 11.33 9.86
C GLN A 159 17.79 9.82 10.06
N HIS A 160 16.85 9.06 9.53
CA HIS A 160 16.85 7.60 9.59
C HIS A 160 17.06 7.05 8.17
N SER A 161 17.98 6.12 8.02
CA SER A 161 18.37 5.57 6.71
C SER A 161 17.45 4.45 6.19
N THR A 162 16.37 4.13 6.92
CA THR A 162 15.43 3.10 6.49
C THR A 162 14.23 3.71 5.78
N GLY A 163 13.78 3.01 4.77
CA GLY A 163 12.64 3.37 3.94
C GLY A 163 12.30 2.25 2.99
N GLY A 164 11.39 2.49 2.07
CA GLY A 164 10.97 1.50 1.10
C GLY A 164 10.04 2.07 0.07
N ALA A 165 9.45 1.21 -0.76
CA ALA A 165 8.50 1.62 -1.76
C ALA A 165 7.08 1.66 -1.19
N PHE A 166 6.27 2.58 -1.71
CA PHE A 166 4.82 2.54 -1.52
C PHE A 166 4.10 2.61 -2.86
N TRP A 167 2.89 2.05 -2.84
CA TRP A 167 1.97 2.05 -3.97
C TRP A 167 0.56 2.25 -3.42
N SER A 168 -0.11 3.32 -3.82
CA SER A 168 -1.43 3.67 -3.29
C SER A 168 -2.44 3.92 -4.39
N PHE A 169 -3.68 3.59 -4.12
CA PHE A 169 -4.83 3.83 -4.96
C PHE A 169 -5.85 4.67 -4.20
N HIS A 170 -6.19 5.81 -4.75
CA HIS A 170 -7.10 6.80 -4.17
C HIS A 170 -8.37 6.89 -5.01
N PHE A 171 -9.52 6.80 -4.38
CA PHE A 171 -10.80 6.87 -5.06
C PHE A 171 -11.87 7.52 -4.18
N LEU A 172 -12.91 8.04 -4.83
CA LEU A 172 -14.07 8.58 -4.14
C LEU A 172 -15.03 7.46 -3.75
N GLN A 173 -15.43 7.40 -2.47
CA GLN A 173 -16.52 6.56 -1.99
C GLN A 173 -17.83 7.37 -2.10
N PRO A 174 -18.73 7.06 -3.06
CA PRO A 174 -19.87 7.92 -3.36
C PRO A 174 -20.88 8.01 -2.21
N LYS A 175 -21.07 6.91 -1.47
CA LYS A 175 -22.07 6.84 -0.39
C LYS A 175 -21.74 7.72 0.81
N THR A 176 -20.46 7.90 1.10
CA THR A 176 -20.00 8.63 2.29
C THR A 176 -19.35 9.97 1.95
N ASN A 177 -19.15 10.26 0.67
CA ASN A 177 -18.41 11.41 0.18
C ASN A 177 -17.02 11.53 0.82
N GLN A 178 -16.32 10.38 0.91
CA GLN A 178 -14.97 10.30 1.44
C GLN A 178 -13.98 9.96 0.32
N LEU A 179 -12.81 10.57 0.34
CA LEU A 179 -11.65 10.05 -0.37
C LEU A 179 -11.07 8.89 0.44
N VAL A 180 -11.10 7.70 -0.17
CA VAL A 180 -10.54 6.47 0.40
C VAL A 180 -9.22 6.19 -0.28
N CYS A 181 -8.22 5.84 0.50
CA CYS A 181 -6.92 5.39 0.01
C CYS A 181 -6.62 3.98 0.50
N VAL A 182 -6.21 3.12 -0.44
CA VAL A 182 -5.60 1.82 -0.16
C VAL A 182 -4.13 1.92 -0.53
N SER A 183 -3.26 2.02 0.47
CA SER A 183 -1.82 2.24 0.30
C SER A 183 -1.03 1.05 0.78
N GLY A 184 -0.33 0.37 -0.14
CA GLY A 184 0.63 -0.66 0.20
C GLY A 184 2.03 -0.10 0.40
N TYR A 185 2.82 -0.75 1.24
CA TYR A 185 4.22 -0.46 1.43
C TYR A 185 5.05 -1.74 1.43
N VAL A 186 6.30 -1.61 1.01
CA VAL A 186 7.30 -2.67 1.07
C VAL A 186 8.54 -2.12 1.75
N ASP A 187 8.93 -2.76 2.85
CA ASP A 187 10.18 -2.54 3.56
C ASP A 187 11.06 -3.77 3.37
N ALA A 188 12.17 -3.59 2.70
CA ALA A 188 13.07 -4.68 2.35
C ALA A 188 14.52 -4.18 2.33
N PRO A 189 15.50 -5.05 2.64
CA PRO A 189 16.90 -4.73 2.40
C PRO A 189 17.15 -4.29 0.95
N SER A 190 17.97 -3.27 0.75
CA SER A 190 18.26 -2.70 -0.58
C SER A 190 18.80 -3.72 -1.59
N SER A 191 19.40 -4.79 -1.08
CA SER A 191 19.95 -5.91 -1.86
C SER A 191 18.97 -7.05 -2.15
N THR A 192 17.67 -6.84 -1.88
CA THR A 192 16.64 -7.88 -2.06
C THR A 192 15.62 -7.44 -3.09
N SER A 193 15.21 -8.33 -4.01
CA SER A 193 14.16 -8.02 -4.98
C SER A 193 12.79 -7.94 -4.34
N TRP A 194 12.13 -6.81 -4.47
CA TRP A 194 10.78 -6.53 -3.94
C TRP A 194 9.67 -6.57 -4.99
N THR A 195 10.02 -6.89 -6.23
CA THR A 195 9.06 -6.93 -7.36
C THR A 195 7.83 -7.78 -7.05
N HIS A 196 8.02 -8.92 -6.39
CA HIS A 196 6.90 -9.80 -6.03
C HIS A 196 5.98 -9.14 -5.00
N ALA A 197 6.53 -8.51 -3.96
CA ALA A 197 5.75 -7.82 -2.94
C ALA A 197 4.96 -6.63 -3.51
N ILE A 198 5.57 -5.87 -4.42
CA ILE A 198 4.87 -4.79 -5.14
C ILE A 198 3.70 -5.36 -5.98
N ARG A 199 3.88 -6.48 -6.67
CA ARG A 199 2.80 -7.12 -7.43
C ARG A 199 1.66 -7.62 -6.53
N GLU A 200 1.97 -8.12 -5.34
CA GLU A 200 0.94 -8.48 -4.36
C GLU A 200 0.15 -7.25 -3.90
N ILE A 201 0.82 -6.14 -3.60
CA ILE A 201 0.18 -4.87 -3.25
C ILE A 201 -0.73 -4.37 -4.38
N GLN A 202 -0.25 -4.39 -5.62
CA GLN A 202 -1.07 -4.02 -6.78
C GLN A 202 -2.29 -4.93 -6.95
N ALA A 203 -2.11 -6.24 -6.78
CA ALA A 203 -3.22 -7.19 -6.84
C ALA A 203 -4.27 -6.92 -5.74
N ILE A 204 -3.83 -6.53 -4.55
CA ILE A 204 -4.70 -6.19 -3.43
C ILE A 204 -5.55 -4.96 -3.75
N TRP A 205 -4.96 -3.82 -4.13
CA TRP A 205 -5.78 -2.64 -4.42
C TRP A 205 -6.64 -2.81 -5.68
N LYS A 206 -6.21 -3.60 -6.67
CA LYS A 206 -7.05 -3.98 -7.82
C LYS A 206 -8.22 -4.91 -7.44
N SER A 207 -8.22 -5.50 -6.24
CA SER A 207 -9.34 -6.29 -5.73
C SER A 207 -10.39 -5.47 -4.99
N VAL A 208 -10.13 -4.19 -4.73
CA VAL A 208 -11.04 -3.30 -4.00
C VAL A 208 -12.42 -3.26 -4.68
N THR A 209 -13.46 -3.41 -3.88
CA THR A 209 -14.85 -3.21 -4.31
C THR A 209 -15.56 -2.28 -3.32
N ILE A 210 -16.37 -1.35 -3.83
CA ILE A 210 -17.19 -0.42 -3.03
C ILE A 210 -18.51 -1.11 -2.68
N LEU A 211 -19.00 -0.89 -1.44
CA LEU A 211 -20.22 -1.51 -0.92
C LEU A 211 -21.40 -0.54 -0.84
#